data_4966547fedb1059fdfe361b867c241d4
#
_entry.id   4966547fedb1059fdfe361b867c241d4
#
_cell.length_a   1.000
_cell.length_b   1.000
_cell.length_c   1.000
_cell.angle_alpha   90.00
_cell.angle_beta   90.00
_cell.angle_gamma   90.00
#
_symmetry.space_group_name_H-M   'P 1'
#
loop_
_entity.id
_entity.type
_entity.pdbx_description
1 polymer ?
#
loop_
_entity_poly.entity_id
_entity_poly.type
_entity_poly.pdbx_seq_one_letter_code
_entity_poly.pdbx_strand_id
1 'polypeptide(L)'
;MSDVIIIGAGPAGISAALYTIRSGLETTVITAGDSALAKAEKIENYYGFAEPISGKELLTRGIDGAERLGVKFTNKQAVSIDYEDGGFSVVTSDDKKHMCKAVLLATGSRRLAPSIEGLTEFEGKGVSYCAVCDAFFYRNKNVGVLGSGEYALHEAKILAKTSKSVTVFTNGEEPTAVFPSEFTIVKEPLSTLTGDLKIEKAVLRDGTEVKIDGLFVAYGVASSAALAQKAGAVTIGGKIRVNDSMMTNVNGLFAAGDCTGGLLQVSKAVGDGAAAGMAIIKYVKREK
;
A
#
# COMPACT_ATOMS: atom_id res chain seq x y z
N MET A 1 -7.95 -19.58 -7.67
CA MET A 1 -6.75 -18.78 -8.01
C MET A 1 -7.19 -17.73 -9.00
N SER A 2 -6.95 -16.46 -8.76
CA SER A 2 -7.28 -15.41 -9.75
C SER A 2 -6.19 -15.33 -10.81
N ASP A 3 -6.54 -14.92 -12.05
CA ASP A 3 -5.48 -14.57 -13.03
C ASP A 3 -4.83 -13.23 -12.64
N VAL A 4 -5.64 -12.29 -12.13
CA VAL A 4 -5.20 -10.93 -11.80
C VAL A 4 -5.73 -10.52 -10.43
N ILE A 5 -4.84 -9.94 -9.61
CA ILE A 5 -5.23 -9.22 -8.40
C ILE A 5 -4.92 -7.73 -8.58
N ILE A 6 -5.92 -6.90 -8.31
CA ILE A 6 -5.81 -5.44 -8.34
C ILE A 6 -5.93 -4.92 -6.90
N ILE A 7 -4.94 -4.16 -6.44
CA ILE A 7 -4.93 -3.60 -5.10
C ILE A 7 -5.33 -2.13 -5.17
N GLY A 8 -6.56 -1.84 -4.75
CA GLY A 8 -7.18 -0.53 -4.76
C GLY A 8 -8.36 -0.42 -5.73
N ALA A 9 -9.53 -0.02 -5.21
CA ALA A 9 -10.79 0.17 -5.93
C ALA A 9 -11.02 1.62 -6.40
N GLY A 10 -9.95 2.41 -6.55
CA GLY A 10 -10.02 3.75 -7.14
C GLY A 10 -10.20 3.72 -8.67
N PRO A 11 -10.25 4.91 -9.32
CA PRO A 11 -10.47 5.00 -10.77
C PRO A 11 -9.51 4.17 -11.62
N ALA A 12 -8.22 4.11 -11.24
CA ALA A 12 -7.24 3.31 -11.97
C ALA A 12 -7.49 1.81 -11.82
N GLY A 13 -7.75 1.33 -10.59
CA GLY A 13 -7.99 -0.10 -10.34
C GLY A 13 -9.27 -0.59 -11.00
N ILE A 14 -10.36 0.16 -10.86
CA ILE A 14 -11.65 -0.19 -11.51
C ILE A 14 -11.55 -0.15 -13.02
N SER A 15 -10.90 0.88 -13.59
CA SER A 15 -10.67 0.93 -15.03
C SER A 15 -9.94 -0.33 -15.51
N ALA A 16 -8.83 -0.72 -14.87
CA ALA A 16 -8.12 -1.94 -15.25
C ALA A 16 -8.98 -3.20 -15.09
N ALA A 17 -9.75 -3.30 -13.98
CA ALA A 17 -10.64 -4.44 -13.73
C ALA A 17 -11.68 -4.65 -14.85
N LEU A 18 -12.24 -3.56 -15.37
CA LEU A 18 -13.18 -3.61 -16.51
C LEU A 18 -12.55 -4.20 -17.77
N TYR A 19 -11.27 -3.90 -18.05
CA TYR A 19 -10.56 -4.47 -19.20
C TYR A 19 -10.22 -5.95 -18.97
N THR A 20 -9.67 -6.29 -17.82
CA THR A 20 -9.22 -7.66 -17.52
C THR A 20 -10.39 -8.64 -17.48
N ILE A 21 -11.48 -8.31 -16.78
CA ILE A 21 -12.67 -9.18 -16.68
C ILE A 21 -13.32 -9.38 -18.06
N ARG A 22 -13.46 -8.33 -18.87
CA ARG A 22 -14.02 -8.42 -20.23
C ARG A 22 -13.17 -9.23 -21.19
N SER A 23 -11.89 -9.41 -20.90
CA SER A 23 -11.00 -10.28 -21.68
C SER A 23 -11.09 -11.76 -21.30
N GLY A 24 -11.92 -12.10 -20.30
CA GLY A 24 -12.10 -13.45 -19.77
C GLY A 24 -11.09 -13.84 -18.69
N LEU A 25 -10.35 -12.87 -18.09
CA LEU A 25 -9.46 -13.14 -16.97
C LEU A 25 -10.22 -13.11 -15.63
N GLU A 26 -9.98 -14.07 -14.77
CA GLU A 26 -10.47 -14.03 -13.39
C GLU A 26 -9.81 -12.88 -12.63
N THR A 27 -10.59 -11.83 -12.34
CA THR A 27 -10.12 -10.59 -11.74
C THR A 27 -10.67 -10.42 -10.34
N THR A 28 -9.77 -10.19 -9.37
CA THR A 28 -10.13 -9.86 -7.98
C THR A 28 -9.56 -8.49 -7.62
N VAL A 29 -10.40 -7.62 -7.07
CA VAL A 29 -10.00 -6.33 -6.49
C VAL A 29 -9.94 -6.47 -4.97
N ILE A 30 -8.77 -6.16 -4.39
CA ILE A 30 -8.57 -6.09 -2.94
C ILE A 30 -8.54 -4.62 -2.54
N THR A 31 -9.40 -4.23 -1.62
CA THR A 31 -9.52 -2.83 -1.17
C THR A 31 -9.75 -2.76 0.33
N ALA A 32 -9.23 -1.71 0.96
CA ALA A 32 -9.47 -1.41 2.37
C ALA A 32 -9.82 0.07 2.51
N GLY A 33 -11.06 0.33 2.88
CA GLY A 33 -11.59 1.68 3.10
C GLY A 33 -11.83 2.47 1.81
N ASP A 34 -12.13 3.75 1.99
CA ASP A 34 -12.56 4.64 0.93
C ASP A 34 -11.40 5.14 0.07
N SER A 35 -11.66 5.25 -1.22
CA SER A 35 -10.79 5.97 -2.15
C SER A 35 -10.72 7.46 -1.81
N ALA A 36 -9.57 8.09 -2.07
CA ALA A 36 -9.44 9.55 -1.96
C ALA A 36 -10.48 10.31 -2.80
N LEU A 37 -10.93 9.69 -3.90
CA LEU A 37 -11.99 10.23 -4.74
C LEU A 37 -13.30 10.47 -3.99
N ALA A 38 -13.65 9.63 -3.01
CA ALA A 38 -14.89 9.76 -2.24
C ALA A 38 -15.02 11.10 -1.49
N LYS A 39 -13.89 11.80 -1.27
CA LYS A 39 -13.86 13.11 -0.60
C LYS A 39 -14.19 14.29 -1.53
N ALA A 40 -14.22 14.07 -2.85
CA ALA A 40 -14.55 15.10 -3.81
C ALA A 40 -16.07 15.31 -3.86
N GLU A 41 -16.54 16.46 -3.38
CA GLU A 41 -17.98 16.76 -3.37
C GLU A 41 -18.52 17.02 -4.77
N LYS A 42 -17.70 17.58 -5.66
CA LYS A 42 -18.10 18.02 -6.99
C LYS A 42 -16.98 17.81 -8.00
N ILE A 43 -17.26 17.08 -9.08
CA ILE A 43 -16.35 16.84 -10.19
C ILE A 43 -17.04 17.33 -11.46
N GLU A 44 -16.43 18.32 -12.14
CA GLU A 44 -16.95 18.95 -13.35
C GLU A 44 -16.06 18.74 -14.58
N ASN A 45 -14.85 18.26 -14.36
CA ASN A 45 -13.81 18.13 -15.38
C ASN A 45 -13.57 16.66 -15.81
N TYR A 46 -14.57 15.79 -15.63
CA TYR A 46 -14.50 14.41 -16.09
C TYR A 46 -15.48 14.20 -17.24
N TYR A 47 -14.95 13.74 -18.37
CA TYR A 47 -15.71 13.54 -19.61
C TYR A 47 -16.89 12.58 -19.43
N GLY A 48 -18.04 12.91 -20.03
CA GLY A 48 -19.21 12.06 -20.09
C GLY A 48 -20.33 12.41 -19.11
N PHE A 49 -20.17 13.47 -18.29
CA PHE A 49 -21.21 13.99 -17.41
C PHE A 49 -21.57 15.41 -17.81
N ALA A 50 -22.86 15.65 -18.08
CA ALA A 50 -23.38 16.99 -18.36
C ALA A 50 -23.54 17.81 -17.08
N GLU A 51 -23.88 17.15 -15.99
CA GLU A 51 -24.00 17.72 -14.65
C GLU A 51 -22.84 17.24 -13.77
N PRO A 52 -22.43 18.04 -12.75
CA PRO A 52 -21.41 17.64 -11.81
C PRO A 52 -21.78 16.33 -11.09
N ILE A 53 -20.79 15.47 -10.89
CA ILE A 53 -20.94 14.24 -10.13
C ILE A 53 -20.08 14.27 -8.88
N SER A 54 -20.53 13.71 -7.76
CA SER A 54 -19.68 13.54 -6.59
C SER A 54 -18.69 12.40 -6.79
N GLY A 55 -17.52 12.50 -6.16
CA GLY A 55 -16.52 11.43 -6.21
C GLY A 55 -17.02 10.12 -5.63
N LYS A 56 -17.88 10.19 -4.60
CA LYS A 56 -18.52 9.00 -4.01
C LYS A 56 -19.44 8.31 -5.01
N GLU A 57 -20.28 9.07 -5.70
CA GLU A 57 -21.19 8.52 -6.72
C GLU A 57 -20.42 7.94 -7.91
N LEU A 58 -19.40 8.65 -8.40
CA LEU A 58 -18.56 8.16 -9.50
C LEU A 58 -17.88 6.84 -9.13
N LEU A 59 -17.36 6.73 -7.89
CA LEU A 59 -16.74 5.52 -7.37
C LEU A 59 -17.74 4.37 -7.30
N THR A 60 -18.92 4.60 -6.72
CA THR A 60 -19.98 3.60 -6.61
C THR A 60 -20.38 3.07 -7.99
N ARG A 61 -20.67 3.94 -8.95
CA ARG A 61 -21.00 3.54 -10.33
C ARG A 61 -19.91 2.69 -10.99
N GLY A 62 -18.64 3.02 -10.73
CA GLY A 62 -17.51 2.23 -11.23
C GLY A 62 -17.45 0.83 -10.62
N ILE A 63 -17.61 0.71 -9.30
CA ILE A 63 -17.62 -0.56 -8.56
C ILE A 63 -18.81 -1.43 -9.02
N ASP A 64 -20.02 -0.88 -9.03
CA ASP A 64 -21.24 -1.59 -9.46
C ASP A 64 -21.10 -2.13 -10.89
N GLY A 65 -20.49 -1.31 -11.78
CA GLY A 65 -20.19 -1.73 -13.16
C GLY A 65 -19.21 -2.90 -13.23
N ALA A 66 -18.19 -2.92 -12.37
CA ALA A 66 -17.22 -4.00 -12.31
C ALA A 66 -17.82 -5.29 -11.70
N GLU A 67 -18.60 -5.17 -10.61
CA GLU A 67 -19.31 -6.29 -9.98
C GLU A 67 -20.29 -6.95 -10.96
N ARG A 68 -21.07 -6.13 -11.67
CA ARG A 68 -22.01 -6.62 -12.71
C ARG A 68 -21.32 -7.43 -13.81
N LEU A 69 -20.05 -7.15 -14.09
CA LEU A 69 -19.24 -7.90 -15.06
C LEU A 69 -18.56 -9.13 -14.46
N GLY A 70 -18.68 -9.36 -13.15
CA GLY A 70 -18.15 -10.53 -12.47
C GLY A 70 -16.78 -10.32 -11.78
N VAL A 71 -16.33 -9.08 -11.61
CA VAL A 71 -15.16 -8.78 -10.80
C VAL A 71 -15.45 -9.14 -9.34
N LYS A 72 -14.56 -9.91 -8.71
CA LYS A 72 -14.65 -10.26 -7.30
C LYS A 72 -14.03 -9.16 -6.44
N PHE A 73 -14.64 -8.84 -5.31
CA PHE A 73 -14.12 -7.87 -4.34
C PHE A 73 -13.79 -8.52 -3.01
N THR A 74 -12.66 -8.13 -2.43
CA THR A 74 -12.22 -8.52 -1.09
C THR A 74 -12.00 -7.25 -0.27
N ASN A 75 -12.89 -6.99 0.69
CA ASN A 75 -12.82 -5.83 1.58
C ASN A 75 -11.84 -6.10 2.73
N LYS A 76 -10.57 -6.19 2.40
CA LYS A 76 -9.45 -6.41 3.32
C LYS A 76 -8.25 -5.58 2.87
N GLN A 77 -7.38 -5.27 3.82
CA GLN A 77 -6.12 -4.60 3.49
C GLN A 77 -5.12 -5.61 2.93
N ALA A 78 -4.49 -5.30 1.78
CA ALA A 78 -3.29 -6.00 1.34
C ALA A 78 -2.10 -5.51 2.18
N VAL A 79 -1.34 -6.43 2.80
CA VAL A 79 -0.22 -6.12 3.70
C VAL A 79 1.13 -6.57 3.15
N SER A 80 1.14 -7.59 2.27
CA SER A 80 2.35 -8.04 1.58
C SER A 80 2.06 -8.52 0.17
N ILE A 81 3.09 -8.48 -0.67
CA ILE A 81 3.13 -9.10 -2.00
C ILE A 81 4.46 -9.84 -2.08
N ASP A 82 4.41 -11.12 -2.37
CA ASP A 82 5.57 -11.97 -2.52
C ASP A 82 5.51 -12.67 -3.88
N TYR A 83 6.67 -13.01 -4.46
CA TYR A 83 6.75 -13.81 -5.68
C TYR A 83 6.90 -15.27 -5.27
N GLU A 84 5.93 -16.09 -5.66
CA GLU A 84 5.87 -17.53 -5.31
C GLU A 84 5.36 -18.34 -6.52
N ASP A 85 5.93 -19.51 -6.76
CA ASP A 85 5.47 -20.52 -7.73
C ASP A 85 5.21 -19.98 -9.16
N GLY A 86 6.06 -19.05 -9.62
CA GLY A 86 5.94 -18.45 -10.95
C GLY A 86 4.84 -17.40 -11.08
N GLY A 87 4.28 -16.93 -9.96
CA GLY A 87 3.27 -15.86 -9.89
C GLY A 87 3.46 -15.02 -8.64
N PHE A 88 2.37 -14.44 -8.15
CA PHE A 88 2.36 -13.61 -6.96
C PHE A 88 1.42 -14.17 -5.91
N SER A 89 1.81 -13.98 -4.65
CA SER A 89 1.00 -14.18 -3.47
C SER A 89 0.73 -12.80 -2.85
N VAL A 90 -0.53 -12.42 -2.75
CA VAL A 90 -0.96 -11.21 -2.02
C VAL A 90 -1.53 -11.64 -0.68
N VAL A 91 -0.93 -11.16 0.41
CA VAL A 91 -1.38 -11.44 1.77
C VAL A 91 -2.31 -10.32 2.22
N THR A 92 -3.47 -10.68 2.77
CA THR A 92 -4.43 -9.76 3.37
C THR A 92 -4.32 -9.73 4.89
N SER A 93 -4.90 -8.70 5.53
CA SER A 93 -4.83 -8.44 6.97
C SER A 93 -5.42 -9.56 7.85
N ASP A 94 -6.17 -10.49 7.28
CA ASP A 94 -6.65 -11.71 7.93
C ASP A 94 -5.71 -12.92 7.71
N ASP A 95 -4.45 -12.66 7.38
CA ASP A 95 -3.37 -13.63 7.10
C ASP A 95 -3.68 -14.60 5.94
N LYS A 96 -4.68 -14.30 5.09
CA LYS A 96 -4.97 -15.11 3.91
C LYS A 96 -4.07 -14.77 2.74
N LYS A 97 -3.62 -15.82 2.05
CA LYS A 97 -2.86 -15.72 0.80
C LYS A 97 -3.80 -15.84 -0.40
N HIS A 98 -3.65 -14.92 -1.34
CA HIS A 98 -4.36 -14.90 -2.62
C HIS A 98 -3.36 -15.03 -3.76
N MET A 99 -3.38 -16.16 -4.45
CA MET A 99 -2.45 -16.43 -5.55
C MET A 99 -2.96 -15.86 -6.87
N CYS A 100 -2.06 -15.28 -7.68
CA CYS A 100 -2.37 -14.78 -9.02
C CYS A 100 -1.14 -14.76 -9.92
N LYS A 101 -1.37 -14.59 -11.24
CA LYS A 101 -0.29 -14.46 -12.23
C LYS A 101 0.23 -13.03 -12.35
N ALA A 102 -0.64 -12.05 -12.16
CA ALA A 102 -0.29 -10.63 -12.26
C ALA A 102 -0.92 -9.81 -11.14
N VAL A 103 -0.20 -8.77 -10.69
CA VAL A 103 -0.68 -7.80 -9.70
C VAL A 103 -0.66 -6.40 -10.28
N LEU A 104 -1.74 -5.65 -10.04
CA LEU A 104 -1.80 -4.20 -10.28
C LEU A 104 -1.87 -3.44 -8.95
N LEU A 105 -0.92 -2.54 -8.73
CA LEU A 105 -0.93 -1.59 -7.63
C LEU A 105 -1.67 -0.31 -8.05
N ALA A 106 -2.80 -0.01 -7.40
CA ALA A 106 -3.66 1.14 -7.71
C ALA A 106 -4.22 1.83 -6.45
N THR A 107 -3.44 1.85 -5.34
CA THR A 107 -3.90 2.40 -4.05
C THR A 107 -3.82 3.93 -3.95
N GLY A 108 -3.48 4.61 -5.04
CA GLY A 108 -3.35 6.07 -5.08
C GLY A 108 -2.07 6.60 -4.44
N SER A 109 -2.08 7.86 -3.99
CA SER A 109 -0.87 8.57 -3.55
C SER A 109 -0.76 8.73 -2.03
N ARG A 110 -1.54 8.00 -1.23
CA ARG A 110 -1.51 8.16 0.23
C ARG A 110 -0.12 7.88 0.79
N ARG A 111 0.58 8.91 1.23
CA ARG A 111 1.55 8.86 2.32
C ARG A 111 0.80 9.23 3.59
N LEU A 112 0.61 8.27 4.47
CA LEU A 112 0.09 8.49 5.81
C LEU A 112 1.27 8.32 6.78
N ALA A 113 2.21 9.26 6.76
CA ALA A 113 3.16 9.41 7.86
C ALA A 113 2.84 10.73 8.56
N PRO A 114 2.72 10.75 9.89
CA PRO A 114 2.60 11.98 10.63
C PRO A 114 3.86 12.83 10.46
N SER A 115 3.72 14.16 10.61
CA SER A 115 4.87 15.05 10.63
C SER A 115 5.59 14.87 11.97
N ILE A 116 6.70 14.12 11.95
CA ILE A 116 7.58 13.88 13.09
C ILE A 116 8.95 14.42 12.72
N GLU A 117 9.53 15.26 13.55
CA GLU A 117 10.87 15.81 13.34
C GLU A 117 11.90 14.66 13.27
N GLY A 118 12.84 14.74 12.32
CA GLY A 118 13.85 13.69 12.09
C GLY A 118 13.35 12.52 11.25
N LEU A 119 12.03 12.34 11.00
CA LEU A 119 11.52 11.17 10.28
C LEU A 119 12.14 11.06 8.88
N THR A 120 12.19 12.15 8.14
CA THR A 120 12.76 12.18 6.78
C THR A 120 14.30 12.18 6.81
N GLU A 121 14.91 12.81 7.81
CA GLU A 121 16.36 12.90 7.96
C GLU A 121 17.00 11.53 8.19
N PHE A 122 16.33 10.69 8.97
CA PHE A 122 16.79 9.33 9.29
C PHE A 122 16.29 8.27 8.31
N GLU A 123 15.64 8.63 7.18
CA GLU A 123 15.33 7.67 6.11
C GLU A 123 16.62 7.00 5.60
N GLY A 124 16.65 5.66 5.64
CA GLY A 124 17.85 4.87 5.33
C GLY A 124 18.96 4.90 6.40
N LYS A 125 18.78 5.70 7.48
CA LYS A 125 19.68 5.79 8.63
C LYS A 125 19.00 5.31 9.91
N GLY A 126 18.07 4.37 9.78
CA GLY A 126 17.29 3.82 10.89
C GLY A 126 15.79 3.93 10.72
N VAL A 127 15.29 4.80 9.86
CA VAL A 127 13.88 4.83 9.45
C VAL A 127 13.71 3.99 8.19
N SER A 128 12.77 3.04 8.24
CA SER A 128 12.42 2.13 7.14
C SER A 128 10.90 2.09 6.93
N TYR A 129 10.48 1.72 5.71
CA TYR A 129 9.07 1.51 5.32
C TYR A 129 8.77 0.05 4.95
N CYS A 130 9.73 -0.87 5.18
CA CYS A 130 9.61 -2.26 4.76
C CYS A 130 10.32 -3.20 5.73
N ALA A 131 9.57 -3.84 6.62
CA ALA A 131 10.15 -4.81 7.54
C ALA A 131 10.73 -6.04 6.81
N VAL A 132 10.07 -6.53 5.77
CA VAL A 132 10.58 -7.68 4.98
C VAL A 132 11.94 -7.36 4.37
N CYS A 133 12.16 -6.11 3.91
CA CYS A 133 13.42 -5.70 3.28
C CYS A 133 14.56 -5.57 4.30
N ASP A 134 14.26 -5.00 5.48
CA ASP A 134 15.29 -4.45 6.35
C ASP A 134 15.41 -5.16 7.72
N ALA A 135 14.48 -6.06 8.10
CA ALA A 135 14.50 -6.73 9.40
C ALA A 135 15.83 -7.44 9.72
N PHE A 136 16.51 -7.93 8.69
CA PHE A 136 17.82 -8.59 8.85
C PHE A 136 18.87 -7.68 9.50
N PHE A 137 18.88 -6.37 9.18
CA PHE A 137 19.82 -5.40 9.74
C PHE A 137 19.52 -5.04 11.20
N TYR A 138 18.33 -5.42 11.68
CA TYR A 138 17.85 -5.13 13.04
C TYR A 138 17.77 -6.38 13.93
N ARG A 139 18.48 -7.45 13.55
CA ARG A 139 18.59 -8.66 14.39
C ARG A 139 19.18 -8.32 15.76
N ASN A 140 18.51 -8.81 16.83
CA ASN A 140 18.87 -8.55 18.24
C ASN A 140 18.90 -7.07 18.63
N LYS A 141 18.20 -6.19 17.92
CA LYS A 141 18.06 -4.76 18.21
C LYS A 141 16.66 -4.40 18.71
N ASN A 142 16.55 -3.23 19.37
CA ASN A 142 15.27 -2.70 19.77
C ASN A 142 14.68 -1.89 18.61
N VAL A 143 13.48 -2.22 18.14
CA VAL A 143 12.86 -1.54 17.01
C VAL A 143 11.52 -0.96 17.37
N GLY A 144 11.19 0.16 16.74
CA GLY A 144 9.88 0.78 16.79
C GLY A 144 9.06 0.46 15.52
N VAL A 145 7.76 0.35 15.67
CA VAL A 145 6.79 0.34 14.55
C VAL A 145 5.83 1.50 14.76
N LEU A 146 5.73 2.40 13.79
CA LEU A 146 4.83 3.54 13.84
C LEU A 146 3.53 3.20 13.10
N GLY A 147 2.44 3.09 13.85
CA GLY A 147 1.10 2.81 13.34
C GLY A 147 0.21 2.08 14.35
N SER A 148 -1.09 2.06 14.10
CA SER A 148 -2.13 1.57 15.03
C SER A 148 -2.99 0.42 14.48
N GLY A 149 -2.85 0.10 13.18
CA GLY A 149 -3.73 -0.82 12.47
C GLY A 149 -3.07 -2.14 12.04
N GLU A 150 -3.79 -2.89 11.21
CA GLU A 150 -3.39 -4.22 10.71
C GLU A 150 -2.05 -4.22 9.97
N TYR A 151 -1.73 -3.12 9.27
CA TYR A 151 -0.43 -3.00 8.62
C TYR A 151 0.70 -2.91 9.64
N ALA A 152 0.54 -2.11 10.70
CA ALA A 152 1.51 -2.02 11.77
C ALA A 152 1.66 -3.36 12.52
N LEU A 153 0.57 -4.06 12.78
CA LEU A 153 0.59 -5.40 13.37
C LEU A 153 1.36 -6.39 12.49
N HIS A 154 1.15 -6.37 11.17
CA HIS A 154 1.85 -7.23 10.24
C HIS A 154 3.38 -6.97 10.25
N GLU A 155 3.79 -5.69 10.18
CA GLU A 155 5.21 -5.31 10.23
C GLU A 155 5.84 -5.69 11.59
N ALA A 156 5.12 -5.48 12.71
CA ALA A 156 5.57 -5.84 14.05
C ALA A 156 5.80 -7.36 14.18
N LYS A 157 4.89 -8.20 13.68
CA LYS A 157 5.04 -9.66 13.64
C LYS A 157 6.26 -10.11 12.84
N ILE A 158 6.58 -9.44 11.74
CA ILE A 158 7.79 -9.75 10.95
C ILE A 158 9.04 -9.44 11.76
N LEU A 159 9.11 -8.25 12.35
CA LEU A 159 10.24 -7.78 13.13
C LEU A 159 10.48 -8.61 14.40
N ALA A 160 9.41 -9.04 15.08
CA ALA A 160 9.50 -9.86 16.29
C ALA A 160 10.25 -11.18 16.09
N LYS A 161 10.30 -11.70 14.85
CA LYS A 161 11.02 -12.94 14.56
C LYS A 161 12.54 -12.84 14.74
N THR A 162 13.08 -11.62 14.65
CA THR A 162 14.53 -11.41 14.63
C THR A 162 15.03 -10.33 15.59
N SER A 163 14.20 -9.34 15.91
CA SER A 163 14.56 -8.23 16.80
C SER A 163 14.53 -8.64 18.27
N LYS A 164 15.25 -7.91 19.11
CA LYS A 164 15.26 -8.11 20.56
C LYS A 164 13.95 -7.70 21.21
N SER A 165 13.39 -6.58 20.76
CA SER A 165 12.10 -6.06 21.23
C SER A 165 11.44 -5.24 20.14
N VAL A 166 10.11 -5.21 20.14
CA VAL A 166 9.30 -4.38 19.24
C VAL A 166 8.40 -3.47 20.08
N THR A 167 8.53 -2.16 19.88
CA THR A 167 7.65 -1.15 20.46
C THR A 167 6.76 -0.57 19.38
N VAL A 168 5.44 -0.62 19.58
CA VAL A 168 4.47 -0.05 18.65
C VAL A 168 4.08 1.35 19.13
N PHE A 169 4.38 2.36 18.32
CA PHE A 169 4.01 3.75 18.56
C PHE A 169 2.73 4.05 17.78
N THR A 170 1.62 4.24 18.48
CA THR A 170 0.33 4.53 17.82
C THR A 170 0.13 6.01 17.53
N ASN A 171 1.03 6.85 18.01
CA ASN A 171 1.09 8.29 17.78
C ASN A 171 -0.24 9.02 18.14
N GLY A 172 -0.80 8.69 19.30
CA GLY A 172 -2.04 9.28 19.82
C GLY A 172 -3.32 8.58 19.35
N GLU A 173 -3.21 7.57 18.49
CA GLU A 173 -4.38 6.82 18.03
C GLU A 173 -4.65 5.61 18.94
N GLU A 174 -5.93 5.25 19.09
CA GLU A 174 -6.28 3.96 19.67
C GLU A 174 -5.94 2.85 18.67
N PRO A 175 -5.35 1.73 19.16
CA PRO A 175 -5.11 0.58 18.31
C PRO A 175 -6.39 0.07 17.65
N THR A 176 -6.38 -0.04 16.32
CA THR A 176 -7.47 -0.62 15.54
C THR A 176 -7.24 -2.08 15.19
N ALA A 177 -6.03 -2.60 15.47
CA ALA A 177 -5.69 -4.01 15.43
C ALA A 177 -5.45 -4.56 16.84
N VAL A 178 -5.58 -5.88 17.00
CA VAL A 178 -5.32 -6.56 18.28
C VAL A 178 -3.84 -6.96 18.33
N PHE A 179 -3.04 -6.17 19.01
CA PHE A 179 -1.63 -6.46 19.21
C PHE A 179 -1.42 -7.49 20.32
N PRO A 180 -0.64 -8.57 20.09
CA PRO A 180 -0.22 -9.50 21.12
C PRO A 180 0.51 -8.82 22.27
N SER A 181 0.42 -9.39 23.48
CA SER A 181 1.01 -8.84 24.72
C SER A 181 2.55 -8.79 24.72
N GLU A 182 3.18 -9.45 23.77
CA GLU A 182 4.64 -9.39 23.56
C GLU A 182 5.11 -8.02 23.04
N PHE A 183 4.21 -7.22 22.47
CA PHE A 183 4.53 -5.87 21.99
C PHE A 183 4.30 -4.82 23.06
N THR A 184 5.27 -3.94 23.24
CA THR A 184 5.06 -2.74 24.05
C THR A 184 4.31 -1.71 23.23
N ILE A 185 3.14 -1.26 23.71
CA ILE A 185 2.33 -0.24 23.03
C ILE A 185 2.56 1.11 23.70
N VAL A 186 3.00 2.08 22.91
CA VAL A 186 3.18 3.49 23.33
C VAL A 186 2.16 4.34 22.57
N LYS A 187 1.19 4.89 23.31
CA LYS A 187 0.12 5.71 22.74
C LYS A 187 0.51 7.19 22.64
N GLU A 188 1.39 7.66 23.53
CA GLU A 188 1.84 9.05 23.51
C GLU A 188 2.44 9.40 22.13
N PRO A 189 2.05 10.55 21.53
CA PRO A 189 2.54 10.93 20.20
C PRO A 189 4.06 11.14 20.18
N LEU A 190 4.67 10.76 19.08
CA LEU A 190 6.05 11.07 18.79
C LEU A 190 6.23 12.57 18.51
N SER A 191 7.26 13.16 19.10
CA SER A 191 7.70 14.53 18.85
C SER A 191 8.83 14.55 17.84
N THR A 192 9.92 13.86 18.13
CA THR A 192 11.12 13.86 17.30
C THR A 192 11.87 12.52 17.39
N LEU A 193 12.64 12.24 16.37
CA LEU A 193 13.62 11.15 16.33
C LEU A 193 15.01 11.76 16.46
N THR A 194 15.88 11.19 17.28
CA THR A 194 17.21 11.73 17.51
C THR A 194 18.28 10.65 17.47
N GLY A 195 19.47 11.05 17.11
CA GLY A 195 20.67 10.23 16.99
C GLY A 195 21.77 11.03 16.29
N ASP A 196 22.97 10.48 16.20
CA ASP A 196 24.10 11.12 15.50
C ASP A 196 24.13 10.67 14.03
N LEU A 197 24.74 9.54 13.72
CA LEU A 197 24.81 9.01 12.33
C LEU A 197 23.54 8.22 11.93
N LYS A 198 22.81 7.72 12.92
CA LYS A 198 21.59 6.92 12.75
C LYS A 198 20.65 7.20 13.92
N ILE A 199 19.41 6.73 13.81
CA ILE A 199 18.45 6.84 14.89
C ILE A 199 18.94 6.08 16.14
N GLU A 200 18.77 6.68 17.31
CA GLU A 200 19.13 6.09 18.61
C GLU A 200 17.95 6.11 19.59
N LYS A 201 17.04 7.06 19.42
CA LYS A 201 15.87 7.18 20.28
C LYS A 201 14.72 7.92 19.61
N ALA A 202 13.52 7.56 20.05
CA ALA A 202 12.29 8.28 19.79
C ALA A 202 11.94 9.11 21.04
N VAL A 203 11.62 10.38 20.86
CA VAL A 203 11.19 11.29 21.92
C VAL A 203 9.69 11.53 21.78
N LEU A 204 8.95 11.32 22.84
CA LEU A 204 7.51 11.53 22.91
C LEU A 204 7.18 13.00 23.22
N ARG A 205 5.94 13.41 23.01
CA ARG A 205 5.54 14.80 23.31
C ARG A 205 5.60 15.17 24.79
N ASP A 206 5.47 14.19 25.68
CA ASP A 206 5.62 14.37 27.12
C ASP A 206 7.09 14.45 27.59
N GLY A 207 8.06 14.34 26.66
CA GLY A 207 9.49 14.35 26.94
C GLY A 207 10.08 12.96 27.24
N THR A 208 9.27 11.91 27.29
CA THR A 208 9.77 10.54 27.50
C THR A 208 10.62 10.10 26.32
N GLU A 209 11.77 9.51 26.61
CA GLU A 209 12.69 8.96 25.61
C GLU A 209 12.60 7.44 25.56
N VAL A 210 12.41 6.89 24.36
CA VAL A 210 12.41 5.45 24.10
C VAL A 210 13.61 5.10 23.22
N LYS A 211 14.51 4.28 23.71
CA LYS A 211 15.69 3.82 22.95
C LYS A 211 15.25 2.84 21.86
N ILE A 212 15.59 3.16 20.62
CA ILE A 212 15.34 2.32 19.43
C ILE A 212 16.54 2.38 18.50
N ASP A 213 16.84 1.27 17.85
CA ASP A 213 17.87 1.17 16.82
C ASP A 213 17.31 1.41 15.41
N GLY A 214 15.99 1.36 15.27
CA GLY A 214 15.28 1.62 14.03
C GLY A 214 13.78 1.83 14.23
N LEU A 215 13.15 2.58 13.32
CA LEU A 215 11.71 2.84 13.29
C LEU A 215 11.13 2.41 11.93
N PHE A 216 10.15 1.52 11.96
CA PHE A 216 9.43 1.05 10.79
C PHE A 216 8.10 1.77 10.66
N VAL A 217 7.93 2.52 9.56
CA VAL A 217 6.74 3.34 9.34
C VAL A 217 5.66 2.50 8.67
N ALA A 218 4.66 2.12 9.44
CA ALA A 218 3.50 1.33 9.01
C ALA A 218 2.17 2.03 9.37
N TYR A 219 2.12 3.35 9.09
CA TYR A 219 1.00 4.21 9.46
C TYR A 219 -0.17 4.06 8.50
N GLY A 220 -1.35 3.76 9.03
CA GLY A 220 -2.59 3.57 8.26
C GLY A 220 -2.61 2.28 7.45
N VAL A 221 -2.66 2.37 6.12
CA VAL A 221 -2.66 1.23 5.19
C VAL A 221 -1.35 1.16 4.40
N ALA A 222 -0.95 -0.05 4.01
CA ALA A 222 0.22 -0.22 3.15
C ALA A 222 0.05 0.59 1.85
N SER A 223 1.00 1.50 1.60
CA SER A 223 0.99 2.28 0.37
C SER A 223 1.37 1.42 -0.83
N SER A 224 0.95 1.81 -2.05
CA SER A 224 1.44 1.15 -3.27
C SER A 224 2.97 1.13 -3.34
N ALA A 225 3.65 2.19 -2.89
CA ALA A 225 5.12 2.24 -2.89
C ALA A 225 5.72 1.22 -1.92
N ALA A 226 5.16 1.07 -0.71
CA ALA A 226 5.61 0.06 0.25
C ALA A 226 5.39 -1.36 -0.27
N LEU A 227 4.22 -1.65 -0.85
CA LEU A 227 3.94 -2.95 -1.46
C LEU A 227 4.84 -3.22 -2.68
N ALA A 228 5.10 -2.18 -3.50
CA ALA A 228 5.99 -2.28 -4.66
C ALA A 228 7.44 -2.61 -4.24
N GLN A 229 7.96 -1.94 -3.21
CA GLN A 229 9.30 -2.18 -2.68
C GLN A 229 9.43 -3.60 -2.11
N LYS A 230 8.43 -4.10 -1.38
CA LYS A 230 8.39 -5.49 -0.91
C LYS A 230 8.50 -6.51 -2.05
N ALA A 231 7.87 -6.21 -3.18
CA ALA A 231 7.94 -7.03 -4.39
C ALA A 231 9.18 -6.76 -5.27
N GLY A 232 10.12 -5.89 -4.84
CA GLY A 232 11.36 -5.57 -5.59
C GLY A 232 11.20 -4.53 -6.69
N ALA A 233 10.09 -3.78 -6.72
CA ALA A 233 9.89 -2.73 -7.70
C ALA A 233 10.62 -1.43 -7.32
N VAL A 234 11.17 -0.76 -8.33
CA VAL A 234 11.88 0.52 -8.17
C VAL A 234 10.90 1.64 -7.88
N THR A 235 11.19 2.41 -6.83
CA THR A 235 10.45 3.64 -6.48
C THR A 235 11.40 4.84 -6.45
N ILE A 236 10.93 6.00 -6.88
CA ILE A 236 11.67 7.26 -6.84
C ILE A 236 10.74 8.35 -6.26
N GLY A 237 11.18 9.01 -5.21
CA GLY A 237 10.36 10.03 -4.54
C GLY A 237 9.01 9.49 -4.03
N GLY A 238 8.97 8.21 -3.62
CA GLY A 238 7.74 7.53 -3.17
C GLY A 238 6.74 7.23 -4.28
N LYS A 239 7.15 7.28 -5.55
CA LYS A 239 6.36 6.92 -6.74
C LYS A 239 6.95 5.68 -7.40
N ILE A 240 6.09 4.77 -7.84
CA ILE A 240 6.49 3.54 -8.52
C ILE A 240 6.90 3.87 -9.94
N ARG A 241 8.09 3.41 -10.35
CA ARG A 241 8.56 3.57 -11.73
C ARG A 241 7.89 2.54 -12.61
N VAL A 242 7.27 3.03 -13.69
CA VAL A 242 6.62 2.22 -14.71
C VAL A 242 7.03 2.71 -16.11
N ASN A 243 6.91 1.82 -17.09
CA ASN A 243 6.99 2.17 -18.51
C ASN A 243 5.63 2.65 -19.05
N ASP A 244 5.54 2.96 -20.34
CA ASP A 244 4.31 3.44 -21.00
C ASP A 244 3.16 2.41 -20.97
N SER A 245 3.46 1.15 -20.72
CA SER A 245 2.49 0.06 -20.54
C SER A 245 2.14 -0.19 -19.06
N MET A 246 2.49 0.74 -18.17
CA MET A 246 2.26 0.65 -16.72
C MET A 246 2.96 -0.56 -16.06
N MET A 247 3.96 -1.18 -16.70
CA MET A 247 4.76 -2.27 -16.12
C MET A 247 5.88 -1.70 -15.26
N THR A 248 6.14 -2.33 -14.10
CA THR A 248 7.31 -2.07 -13.28
C THR A 248 8.55 -2.80 -13.84
N ASN A 249 9.68 -2.72 -13.15
CA ASN A 249 10.86 -3.57 -13.43
C ASN A 249 10.66 -5.04 -13.01
N VAL A 250 9.59 -5.35 -12.27
CA VAL A 250 9.25 -6.71 -11.85
C VAL A 250 8.22 -7.28 -12.81
N ASN A 251 8.55 -8.38 -13.46
CA ASN A 251 7.69 -9.01 -14.45
C ASN A 251 6.37 -9.47 -13.83
N GLY A 252 5.23 -9.12 -14.44
CA GLY A 252 3.90 -9.41 -13.91
C GLY A 252 3.40 -8.44 -12.82
N LEU A 253 4.23 -7.48 -12.37
CA LEU A 253 3.83 -6.42 -11.45
C LEU A 253 3.64 -5.10 -12.19
N PHE A 254 2.45 -4.52 -12.05
CA PHE A 254 2.02 -3.28 -12.69
C PHE A 254 1.64 -2.23 -11.65
N ALA A 255 1.67 -0.96 -12.03
CA ALA A 255 1.15 0.12 -11.18
C ALA A 255 0.45 1.18 -12.03
N ALA A 256 -0.64 1.77 -11.52
CA ALA A 256 -1.45 2.74 -12.25
C ALA A 256 -2.07 3.79 -11.33
N GLY A 257 -2.30 4.97 -11.87
CA GLY A 257 -2.88 6.12 -11.16
C GLY A 257 -1.86 6.90 -10.35
N ASP A 258 -2.29 7.57 -9.29
CA ASP A 258 -1.49 8.53 -8.54
C ASP A 258 -0.21 7.94 -7.92
N CYS A 259 -0.16 6.63 -7.69
CA CYS A 259 1.04 5.97 -7.16
C CYS A 259 2.23 5.97 -8.13
N THR A 260 1.98 6.20 -9.42
CA THR A 260 3.03 6.36 -10.44
C THR A 260 3.48 7.80 -10.65
N GLY A 261 2.79 8.77 -10.03
CA GLY A 261 3.07 10.21 -10.16
C GLY A 261 2.38 10.84 -11.38
N GLY A 262 2.92 11.98 -11.81
CA GLY A 262 2.33 12.77 -12.90
C GLY A 262 1.10 13.57 -12.48
N LEU A 263 0.18 13.80 -13.42
CA LEU A 263 -1.04 14.55 -13.18
C LEU A 263 -1.99 13.80 -12.26
N LEU A 264 -2.36 14.40 -11.13
CA LEU A 264 -3.28 13.79 -10.15
C LEU A 264 -4.73 14.11 -10.51
N GLN A 265 -5.27 13.39 -11.49
CA GLN A 265 -6.62 13.59 -12.02
C GLN A 265 -7.31 12.25 -12.28
N VAL A 266 -8.64 12.25 -12.16
CA VAL A 266 -9.48 11.07 -12.44
C VAL A 266 -9.24 10.55 -13.86
N SER A 267 -9.21 11.44 -14.84
CA SER A 267 -9.02 11.08 -16.27
C SER A 267 -7.67 10.37 -16.50
N LYS A 268 -6.58 10.86 -15.87
CA LYS A 268 -5.27 10.21 -15.95
C LYS A 268 -5.30 8.85 -15.28
N ALA A 269 -5.87 8.74 -14.07
CA ALA A 269 -5.95 7.48 -13.36
C ALA A 269 -6.76 6.42 -14.14
N VAL A 270 -7.87 6.80 -14.78
CA VAL A 270 -8.66 5.92 -15.65
C VAL A 270 -7.86 5.50 -16.88
N GLY A 271 -7.14 6.43 -17.52
CA GLY A 271 -6.27 6.14 -18.66
C GLY A 271 -5.14 5.17 -18.31
N ASP A 272 -4.43 5.41 -17.20
CA ASP A 272 -3.40 4.50 -16.72
C ASP A 272 -3.97 3.10 -16.42
N GLY A 273 -5.15 3.04 -15.78
CA GLY A 273 -5.83 1.78 -15.50
C GLY A 273 -6.16 1.01 -16.77
N ALA A 274 -6.65 1.68 -17.82
CA ALA A 274 -6.90 1.08 -19.12
C ALA A 274 -5.62 0.53 -19.75
N ALA A 275 -4.54 1.32 -19.76
CA ALA A 275 -3.22 0.90 -20.26
C ALA A 275 -2.66 -0.32 -19.50
N ALA A 276 -2.74 -0.28 -18.16
CA ALA A 276 -2.34 -1.40 -17.30
C ALA A 276 -3.19 -2.65 -17.60
N GLY A 277 -4.51 -2.51 -17.69
CA GLY A 277 -5.41 -3.62 -18.00
C GLY A 277 -5.08 -4.31 -19.32
N MET A 278 -4.82 -3.53 -20.37
CA MET A 278 -4.40 -4.07 -21.67
C MET A 278 -3.03 -4.76 -21.61
N ALA A 279 -2.09 -4.21 -20.88
CA ALA A 279 -0.76 -4.82 -20.71
C ALA A 279 -0.84 -6.13 -19.89
N ILE A 280 -1.64 -6.16 -18.83
CA ILE A 280 -1.88 -7.36 -18.02
C ILE A 280 -2.51 -8.48 -18.88
N ILE A 281 -3.51 -8.15 -19.71
CA ILE A 281 -4.13 -9.12 -20.60
C ILE A 281 -3.09 -9.76 -21.52
N LYS A 282 -2.22 -8.92 -22.12
CA LYS A 282 -1.13 -9.39 -22.98
C LYS A 282 -0.14 -10.26 -22.23
N TYR A 283 0.22 -9.89 -21.01
CA TYR A 283 1.12 -10.64 -20.14
C TYR A 283 0.55 -12.02 -19.80
N VAL A 284 -0.64 -12.07 -19.19
CA VAL A 284 -1.25 -13.32 -18.72
C VAL A 284 -1.58 -14.29 -19.86
N LYS A 285 -1.95 -13.77 -21.06
CA LYS A 285 -2.27 -14.62 -22.24
C LYS A 285 -1.03 -15.12 -22.98
N ARG A 286 0.15 -14.53 -22.77
CA ARG A 286 1.41 -15.03 -23.37
C ARG A 286 1.99 -16.21 -22.59
N GLU A 287 1.61 -16.36 -21.32
CA GLU A 287 2.04 -17.47 -20.46
C GLU A 287 1.13 -18.70 -20.58
N LYS A 288 0.09 -18.63 -21.41
CA LYS A 288 -0.74 -19.77 -21.81
C LYS A 288 -0.22 -20.36 -23.12
#